data_70588b5d38fc919e31fa875e031102fd
#
_entry.id   70588b5d38fc919e31fa875e031102fd
#
_cell.length_a   1.000
_cell.length_b   1.000
_cell.length_c   1.000
_cell.angle_alpha   90.00
_cell.angle_beta   90.00
_cell.angle_gamma   90.00
#
_symmetry.space_group_name_H-M   'P 1'
#
loop_
_entity.id
_entity.type
_entity.pdbx_description
1 polymer ?
#
loop_
_entity_poly.entity_id
_entity_poly.type
_entity_poly.pdbx_seq_one_letter_code
_entity_poly.pdbx_strand_id
1 'polypeptide(L)'
;TGTDILAPGGGCDYPAIVSYQNDFDGTNPISKEYYDRFYKAINFCNTAIYHVKNVPFSDKALTSKREAEVRFLRAYYYWILVETFGDTYYTDQPSESIVMAPRKTSVSEIYTHIFEDLDFCMDSRLSVAQSDGGRVTMWAAKALKARLLLTRASELNDKALYEQAYTLAKEVIDNGPFELSKDFASVFDMENSDGNGNKEVIWYIDYSSTNQLYNQEMDNDIIRSGG
;
A
#
# COMPACT_ATOMS: atom_id res chain seq x y z
N THR A 1 -6.92 -3.76 13.42
CA THR A 1 -6.57 -4.49 14.65
C THR A 1 -5.53 -3.69 15.42
N GLY A 2 -5.49 -3.85 16.75
CA GLY A 2 -4.57 -3.08 17.60
C GLY A 2 -5.00 -1.65 17.86
N THR A 3 -6.30 -1.35 17.80
CA THR A 3 -6.88 -0.06 18.12
C THR A 3 -7.78 -0.16 19.34
N ASP A 4 -8.00 0.95 20.03
CA ASP A 4 -8.90 1.06 21.18
C ASP A 4 -10.40 0.94 20.84
N ILE A 5 -10.72 0.96 19.56
CA ILE A 5 -12.10 0.88 19.05
C ILE A 5 -12.51 -0.52 18.56
N LEU A 6 -11.59 -1.49 18.57
CA LEU A 6 -11.84 -2.86 18.15
C LEU A 6 -11.54 -3.83 19.29
N ALA A 7 -12.50 -4.67 19.65
CA ALA A 7 -12.32 -5.78 20.59
C ALA A 7 -12.24 -7.11 19.83
N PRO A 8 -11.46 -8.10 20.32
CA PRO A 8 -11.43 -9.42 19.70
C PRO A 8 -12.80 -10.09 19.85
N GLY A 9 -13.38 -10.51 18.73
CA GLY A 9 -14.61 -11.33 18.74
C GLY A 9 -14.36 -12.76 19.17
N GLY A 10 -15.42 -13.49 19.54
CA GLY A 10 -15.32 -14.92 19.82
C GLY A 10 -14.86 -15.67 18.55
N GLY A 11 -13.67 -16.26 18.60
CA GLY A 11 -13.04 -16.94 17.46
C GLY A 11 -11.99 -16.08 16.72
N CYS A 12 -11.56 -14.98 17.31
CA CYS A 12 -10.38 -14.25 16.83
C CYS A 12 -9.15 -15.16 16.99
N ASP A 13 -8.47 -15.45 15.88
CA ASP A 13 -7.28 -16.31 15.89
C ASP A 13 -6.06 -15.63 16.52
N TYR A 14 -6.10 -14.30 16.71
CA TYR A 14 -4.96 -13.52 17.18
C TYR A 14 -5.37 -12.44 18.21
N PRO A 15 -5.96 -12.85 19.35
CA PRO A 15 -6.42 -11.89 20.36
C PRO A 15 -5.30 -11.03 20.93
N ALA A 16 -4.06 -11.53 20.95
CA ALA A 16 -2.90 -10.80 21.46
C ALA A 16 -2.63 -9.48 20.74
N ILE A 17 -2.89 -9.41 19.43
CA ILE A 17 -2.70 -8.18 18.63
C ILE A 17 -3.69 -7.08 19.02
N VAL A 18 -4.92 -7.49 19.36
CA VAL A 18 -5.97 -6.54 19.74
C VAL A 18 -5.82 -6.09 21.19
N SER A 19 -5.43 -7.01 22.08
CA SER A 19 -5.34 -6.75 23.52
C SER A 19 -3.95 -6.31 23.99
N TYR A 20 -2.94 -6.33 23.12
CA TYR A 20 -1.52 -6.07 23.47
C TYR A 20 -1.02 -6.92 24.65
N GLN A 21 -1.54 -8.17 24.77
CA GLN A 21 -1.18 -9.07 25.85
C GLN A 21 0.03 -9.95 25.49
N ASN A 22 0.48 -10.71 26.49
CA ASN A 22 1.74 -11.42 26.65
C ASN A 22 2.33 -12.14 25.44
N ASP A 23 1.54 -12.48 24.42
CA ASP A 23 1.98 -13.20 23.23
C ASP A 23 2.21 -12.25 22.02
N PHE A 24 2.11 -10.93 22.22
CA PHE A 24 2.39 -9.94 21.17
C PHE A 24 3.87 -9.57 21.19
N ASP A 25 4.70 -10.49 20.73
CA ASP A 25 6.14 -10.33 20.59
C ASP A 25 6.65 -10.79 19.20
N GLY A 26 7.96 -10.75 19.00
CA GLY A 26 8.61 -11.16 17.74
C GLY A 26 8.47 -12.65 17.39
N THR A 27 7.96 -13.48 18.31
CA THR A 27 7.70 -14.91 18.09
C THR A 27 6.25 -15.19 17.68
N ASN A 28 5.38 -14.17 17.74
CA ASN A 28 3.97 -14.31 17.38
C ASN A 28 3.81 -14.75 15.92
N PRO A 29 3.07 -15.84 15.65
CA PRO A 29 2.93 -16.39 14.30
C PRO A 29 2.42 -15.39 13.26
N ILE A 30 1.55 -14.46 13.66
CA ILE A 30 1.01 -13.45 12.76
C ILE A 30 2.08 -12.45 12.33
N SER A 31 2.97 -12.02 13.25
CA SER A 31 4.08 -11.12 12.91
C SER A 31 4.98 -11.76 11.84
N LYS A 32 5.26 -13.06 12.00
CA LYS A 32 6.02 -13.83 11.01
C LYS A 32 5.27 -13.93 9.68
N GLU A 33 3.98 -14.24 9.71
CA GLU A 33 3.17 -14.38 8.51
C GLU A 33 3.10 -13.07 7.71
N TYR A 34 2.88 -11.94 8.37
CA TYR A 34 2.91 -10.63 7.73
C TYR A 34 4.27 -10.33 7.11
N TYR A 35 5.34 -10.56 7.83
CA TYR A 35 6.71 -10.37 7.33
C TYR A 35 6.97 -11.20 6.07
N ASP A 36 6.68 -12.49 6.10
CA ASP A 36 6.88 -13.43 4.99
C ASP A 36 6.03 -13.02 3.76
N ARG A 37 4.76 -12.65 3.97
CA ARG A 37 3.85 -12.24 2.88
C ARG A 37 4.33 -10.96 2.19
N PHE A 38 4.75 -9.95 2.95
CA PHE A 38 5.25 -8.70 2.37
C PHE A 38 6.56 -8.90 1.62
N TYR A 39 7.51 -9.68 2.14
CA TYR A 39 8.74 -9.97 1.40
C TYR A 39 8.49 -10.81 0.14
N LYS A 40 7.54 -11.71 0.17
CA LYS A 40 7.11 -12.43 -1.04
C LYS A 40 6.53 -11.46 -2.09
N ALA A 41 5.69 -10.52 -1.68
CA ALA A 41 5.13 -9.51 -2.56
C ALA A 41 6.22 -8.56 -3.12
N ILE A 42 7.17 -8.12 -2.28
CA ILE A 42 8.33 -7.33 -2.72
C ILE A 42 9.17 -8.09 -3.74
N ASN A 43 9.42 -9.38 -3.52
CA ASN A 43 10.18 -10.19 -4.48
C ASN A 43 9.44 -10.31 -5.82
N PHE A 44 8.12 -10.41 -5.82
CA PHE A 44 7.32 -10.35 -7.06
C PHE A 44 7.48 -8.99 -7.76
N CYS A 45 7.47 -7.90 -7.00
CA CYS A 45 7.71 -6.56 -7.57
C CYS A 45 9.12 -6.45 -8.17
N ASN A 46 10.16 -6.88 -7.45
CA ASN A 46 11.53 -6.86 -7.94
C ASN A 46 11.68 -7.69 -9.22
N THR A 47 11.11 -8.89 -9.23
CA THR A 47 11.12 -9.77 -10.41
C THR A 47 10.40 -9.11 -11.60
N ALA A 48 9.25 -8.51 -11.36
CA ALA A 48 8.50 -7.82 -12.41
C ALA A 48 9.27 -6.60 -12.96
N ILE A 49 9.87 -5.78 -12.10
CA ILE A 49 10.69 -4.62 -12.49
C ILE A 49 11.91 -5.06 -13.32
N TYR A 50 12.55 -6.15 -12.91
CA TYR A 50 13.71 -6.69 -13.61
C TYR A 50 13.36 -7.18 -15.01
N HIS A 51 12.23 -7.88 -15.17
CA HIS A 51 11.84 -8.52 -16.42
C HIS A 51 10.99 -7.64 -17.34
N VAL A 52 10.30 -6.60 -16.84
CA VAL A 52 9.36 -5.80 -17.64
C VAL A 52 10.02 -5.18 -18.89
N LYS A 53 11.31 -4.87 -18.84
CA LYS A 53 12.09 -4.31 -19.96
C LYS A 53 12.25 -5.28 -21.12
N ASN A 54 12.15 -6.59 -20.84
CA ASN A 54 12.29 -7.65 -21.82
C ASN A 54 10.94 -8.13 -22.39
N VAL A 55 9.83 -7.58 -21.91
CA VAL A 55 8.49 -7.91 -22.40
C VAL A 55 8.25 -7.19 -23.73
N PRO A 56 7.94 -7.91 -24.84
CA PRO A 56 7.73 -7.32 -26.14
C PRO A 56 6.34 -6.67 -26.26
N PHE A 57 6.13 -5.58 -25.52
CA PHE A 57 4.90 -4.79 -25.68
C PHE A 57 4.83 -4.16 -27.07
N SER A 58 3.64 -4.15 -27.67
CA SER A 58 3.36 -3.46 -28.93
C SER A 58 3.55 -1.94 -28.80
N ASP A 59 3.24 -1.39 -27.64
CA ASP A 59 3.49 0.01 -27.28
C ASP A 59 4.60 0.09 -26.22
N LYS A 60 5.70 0.75 -26.57
CA LYS A 60 6.83 0.94 -25.63
C LYS A 60 6.48 1.76 -24.40
N ALA A 61 5.45 2.62 -24.48
CA ALA A 61 4.99 3.37 -23.32
C ALA A 61 4.41 2.45 -22.23
N LEU A 62 3.90 1.27 -22.60
CA LEU A 62 3.41 0.29 -21.66
C LEU A 62 4.51 -0.27 -20.75
N THR A 63 5.74 -0.39 -21.22
CA THR A 63 6.88 -0.84 -20.40
C THR A 63 7.05 0.06 -19.17
N SER A 64 7.19 1.37 -19.40
CA SER A 64 7.36 2.35 -18.32
C SER A 64 6.13 2.45 -17.43
N LYS A 65 4.92 2.35 -18.01
CA LYS A 65 3.67 2.35 -17.25
C LYS A 65 3.58 1.14 -16.31
N ARG A 66 3.88 -0.06 -16.79
CA ARG A 66 3.87 -1.29 -15.98
C ARG A 66 4.95 -1.28 -14.93
N GLU A 67 6.15 -0.79 -15.25
CA GLU A 67 7.20 -0.59 -14.24
C GLU A 67 6.73 0.36 -13.12
N ALA A 68 6.10 1.48 -13.47
CA ALA A 68 5.60 2.44 -12.48
C ALA A 68 4.51 1.84 -11.58
N GLU A 69 3.56 1.08 -12.14
CA GLU A 69 2.54 0.39 -11.34
C GLU A 69 3.16 -0.57 -10.31
N VAL A 70 4.19 -1.31 -10.71
CA VAL A 70 4.87 -2.26 -9.83
C VAL A 70 5.75 -1.56 -8.79
N ARG A 71 6.41 -0.45 -9.15
CA ARG A 71 7.17 0.38 -8.21
C ARG A 71 6.29 0.98 -7.14
N PHE A 72 5.09 1.45 -7.48
CA PHE A 72 4.11 1.89 -6.51
C PHE A 72 3.77 0.81 -5.49
N LEU A 73 3.50 -0.42 -5.94
CA LEU A 73 3.22 -1.54 -5.06
C LEU A 73 4.43 -1.89 -4.17
N ARG A 74 5.65 -1.84 -4.71
CA ARG A 74 6.87 -2.07 -3.93
C ARG A 74 7.04 -1.01 -2.85
N ALA A 75 6.85 0.26 -3.17
CA ALA A 75 6.87 1.35 -2.22
C ALA A 75 5.82 1.16 -1.11
N TYR A 76 4.60 0.77 -1.48
CA TYR A 76 3.51 0.49 -0.56
C TYR A 76 3.84 -0.65 0.40
N TYR A 77 4.40 -1.76 -0.09
CA TYR A 77 4.77 -2.90 0.75
C TYR A 77 5.95 -2.58 1.68
N TYR A 78 6.97 -1.86 1.21
CA TYR A 78 8.07 -1.41 2.07
C TYR A 78 7.60 -0.42 3.13
N TRP A 79 6.67 0.48 2.80
CA TRP A 79 6.08 1.35 3.79
C TRP A 79 5.41 0.57 4.92
N ILE A 80 4.55 -0.40 4.60
CA ILE A 80 3.90 -1.23 5.63
C ILE A 80 4.94 -1.98 6.48
N LEU A 81 5.97 -2.54 5.84
CA LEU A 81 7.04 -3.24 6.57
C LEU A 81 7.78 -2.33 7.54
N VAL A 82 8.21 -1.16 7.10
CA VAL A 82 9.00 -0.25 7.91
C VAL A 82 8.21 0.36 9.07
N GLU A 83 6.91 0.65 8.85
CA GLU A 83 6.02 1.12 9.92
C GLU A 83 5.70 0.04 10.95
N THR A 84 5.71 -1.21 10.53
CA THR A 84 5.38 -2.34 11.41
C THR A 84 6.60 -2.87 12.16
N PHE A 85 7.76 -2.95 11.50
CA PHE A 85 8.94 -3.67 12.00
C PHE A 85 10.17 -2.78 12.24
N GLY A 86 10.10 -1.51 11.87
CA GLY A 86 11.25 -0.60 11.95
C GLY A 86 12.35 -0.95 10.96
N ASP A 87 13.60 -0.87 11.38
CA ASP A 87 14.75 -1.26 10.54
C ASP A 87 14.61 -2.70 10.06
N THR A 88 14.63 -2.89 8.75
CA THR A 88 14.40 -4.20 8.13
C THR A 88 15.31 -4.42 6.91
N TYR A 89 15.30 -5.60 6.34
CA TYR A 89 16.10 -5.91 5.15
C TYR A 89 15.54 -5.21 3.91
N TYR A 90 16.40 -4.49 3.18
CA TYR A 90 16.04 -3.89 1.89
C TYR A 90 16.71 -4.65 0.75
N THR A 91 15.97 -4.87 -0.34
CA THR A 91 16.44 -5.40 -1.61
C THR A 91 15.58 -4.87 -2.77
N ASP A 92 16.21 -4.47 -3.86
CA ASP A 92 15.59 -4.06 -5.10
C ASP A 92 15.81 -5.08 -6.23
N GLN A 93 16.45 -6.21 -5.92
CA GLN A 93 16.76 -7.28 -6.86
C GLN A 93 15.89 -8.52 -6.63
N PRO A 94 15.56 -9.28 -7.69
CA PRO A 94 14.95 -10.59 -7.55
C PRO A 94 15.80 -11.49 -6.65
N SER A 95 15.14 -12.30 -5.82
CA SER A 95 15.82 -13.28 -5.00
C SER A 95 16.20 -14.50 -5.82
N GLU A 96 17.47 -14.69 -6.09
CA GLU A 96 18.01 -15.85 -6.80
C GLU A 96 18.55 -16.94 -5.86
N SER A 97 18.78 -16.58 -4.59
CA SER A 97 19.34 -17.48 -3.58
C SER A 97 18.97 -17.03 -2.16
N ILE A 98 19.17 -17.93 -1.21
CA ILE A 98 18.95 -17.62 0.20
C ILE A 98 20.07 -16.67 0.70
N VAL A 99 19.68 -15.53 1.23
CA VAL A 99 20.59 -14.59 1.90
C VAL A 99 20.82 -15.08 3.32
N MET A 100 21.99 -15.67 3.57
CA MET A 100 22.32 -16.29 4.86
C MET A 100 22.54 -15.29 6.00
N ALA A 101 22.88 -14.05 5.69
CA ALA A 101 23.14 -13.01 6.68
C ALA A 101 22.56 -11.66 6.23
N PRO A 102 21.23 -11.50 6.23
CA PRO A 102 20.60 -10.24 5.86
C PRO A 102 20.98 -9.15 6.86
N ARG A 103 21.34 -7.97 6.34
CA ARG A 103 21.60 -6.79 7.17
C ARG A 103 20.34 -5.92 7.20
N LYS A 104 20.03 -5.38 8.36
CA LYS A 104 18.98 -4.39 8.48
C LYS A 104 19.43 -3.09 7.81
N THR A 105 18.51 -2.52 7.05
CA THR A 105 18.60 -1.17 6.47
C THR A 105 17.78 -0.25 7.37
N SER A 106 18.24 0.96 7.59
CA SER A 106 17.55 1.90 8.48
C SER A 106 16.22 2.35 7.88
N VAL A 107 15.27 2.68 8.75
CA VAL A 107 13.98 3.29 8.36
C VAL A 107 14.19 4.44 7.38
N SER A 108 15.12 5.35 7.69
CA SER A 108 15.38 6.53 6.84
C SER A 108 15.89 6.18 5.44
N GLU A 109 16.74 5.18 5.32
CA GLU A 109 17.24 4.72 4.03
C GLU A 109 16.14 4.01 3.22
N ILE A 110 15.32 3.18 3.87
CA ILE A 110 14.17 2.54 3.20
C ILE A 110 13.19 3.59 2.70
N TYR A 111 12.91 4.64 3.47
CA TYR A 111 12.06 5.74 3.03
C TYR A 111 12.62 6.50 1.83
N THR A 112 13.96 6.63 1.72
CA THR A 112 14.59 7.18 0.52
C THR A 112 14.21 6.37 -0.72
N HIS A 113 14.32 5.05 -0.65
CA HIS A 113 13.96 4.16 -1.77
C HIS A 113 12.44 4.14 -2.06
N ILE A 114 11.61 4.22 -1.01
CA ILE A 114 10.15 4.39 -1.17
C ILE A 114 9.85 5.66 -1.97
N PHE A 115 10.48 6.78 -1.62
CA PHE A 115 10.26 8.06 -2.32
C PHE A 115 10.80 8.04 -3.74
N GLU A 116 11.94 7.40 -4.01
CA GLU A 116 12.46 7.18 -5.36
C GLU A 116 11.47 6.40 -6.25
N ASP A 117 10.86 5.34 -5.72
CA ASP A 117 9.85 4.57 -6.43
C ASP A 117 8.58 5.40 -6.71
N LEU A 118 8.13 6.20 -5.76
CA LEU A 118 6.97 7.08 -5.93
C LEU A 118 7.26 8.24 -6.88
N ASP A 119 8.48 8.81 -6.87
CA ASP A 119 8.90 9.84 -7.83
C ASP A 119 8.90 9.30 -9.25
N PHE A 120 9.40 8.08 -9.46
CA PHE A 120 9.31 7.41 -10.74
C PHE A 120 7.86 7.28 -11.23
N CYS A 121 6.92 6.99 -10.32
CA CYS A 121 5.49 6.89 -10.64
C CYS A 121 4.90 8.25 -11.05
N MET A 122 5.31 9.33 -10.40
CA MET A 122 4.79 10.68 -10.66
C MET A 122 5.32 11.30 -11.95
N ASP A 123 6.42 10.79 -12.51
CA ASP A 123 7.09 11.31 -13.71
C ASP A 123 6.34 10.97 -15.02
N SER A 124 5.06 11.27 -15.06
CA SER A 124 4.16 11.21 -16.23
C SER A 124 3.97 9.83 -16.87
N ARG A 125 4.39 8.75 -16.21
CA ARG A 125 4.30 7.39 -16.77
C ARG A 125 2.95 6.73 -16.51
N LEU A 126 2.29 7.12 -15.44
CA LEU A 126 0.96 6.61 -15.07
C LEU A 126 -0.14 7.48 -15.67
N SER A 127 -1.31 6.88 -15.86
CA SER A 127 -2.50 7.61 -16.31
C SER A 127 -2.94 8.63 -15.25
N VAL A 128 -3.45 9.76 -15.71
CA VAL A 128 -4.18 10.72 -14.87
C VAL A 128 -5.66 10.36 -14.74
N ALA A 129 -6.19 9.49 -15.61
CA ALA A 129 -7.55 9.01 -15.59
C ALA A 129 -7.58 7.59 -15.00
N GLN A 130 -8.55 7.35 -14.14
CA GLN A 130 -8.86 6.03 -13.62
C GLN A 130 -9.68 5.29 -14.68
N SER A 131 -9.02 4.61 -15.61
CA SER A 131 -9.67 3.93 -16.72
C SER A 131 -9.97 2.45 -16.47
N ASP A 132 -9.22 1.85 -15.55
CA ASP A 132 -9.35 0.43 -15.20
C ASP A 132 -9.40 0.33 -13.68
N GLY A 133 -10.42 -0.29 -13.13
CA GLY A 133 -10.62 -0.43 -11.69
C GLY A 133 -9.39 -0.98 -10.97
N GLY A 134 -9.03 -0.39 -9.84
CA GLY A 134 -7.90 -0.81 -9.00
C GLY A 134 -6.50 -0.49 -9.53
N ARG A 135 -6.35 -0.01 -10.78
CA ARG A 135 -5.02 0.34 -11.30
C ARG A 135 -4.49 1.63 -10.69
N VAL A 136 -3.17 1.66 -10.50
CA VAL A 136 -2.47 2.81 -9.95
C VAL A 136 -2.46 3.97 -10.94
N THR A 137 -2.78 5.16 -10.44
CA THR A 137 -2.72 6.43 -11.18
C THR A 137 -1.61 7.32 -10.63
N MET A 138 -1.26 8.38 -11.37
CA MET A 138 -0.34 9.41 -10.87
C MET A 138 -0.87 10.06 -9.59
N TRP A 139 -2.18 10.21 -9.47
CA TRP A 139 -2.83 10.77 -8.28
C TRP A 139 -2.67 9.86 -7.06
N ALA A 140 -2.77 8.56 -7.25
CA ALA A 140 -2.52 7.59 -6.18
C ALA A 140 -1.07 7.69 -5.66
N ALA A 141 -0.10 7.82 -6.57
CA ALA A 141 1.31 8.00 -6.19
C ALA A 141 1.53 9.31 -5.41
N LYS A 142 0.94 10.43 -5.86
CA LYS A 142 1.01 11.71 -5.17
C LYS A 142 0.36 11.67 -3.78
N ALA A 143 -0.84 11.10 -3.69
CA ALA A 143 -1.56 10.99 -2.43
C ALA A 143 -0.81 10.10 -1.42
N LEU A 144 -0.28 8.96 -1.87
CA LEU A 144 0.53 8.09 -1.02
C LEU A 144 1.80 8.83 -0.57
N LYS A 145 2.54 9.46 -1.49
CA LYS A 145 3.76 10.21 -1.12
C LYS A 145 3.46 11.34 -0.14
N ALA A 146 2.39 12.09 -0.33
CA ALA A 146 1.97 13.15 0.60
C ALA A 146 1.73 12.59 2.01
N ARG A 147 1.04 11.46 2.13
CA ARG A 147 0.80 10.77 3.41
C ARG A 147 2.10 10.32 4.07
N LEU A 148 3.00 9.72 3.31
CA LEU A 148 4.28 9.22 3.83
C LEU A 148 5.21 10.35 4.25
N LEU A 149 5.25 11.45 3.50
CA LEU A 149 5.97 12.66 3.88
C LEU A 149 5.42 13.24 5.18
N LEU A 150 4.09 13.26 5.35
CA LEU A 150 3.47 13.74 6.58
C LEU A 150 3.85 12.86 7.78
N THR A 151 3.86 11.54 7.63
CA THR A 151 4.31 10.60 8.67
C THR A 151 5.76 10.90 9.05
N ARG A 152 6.66 10.96 8.07
CA ARG A 152 8.09 11.24 8.34
C ARG A 152 8.32 12.63 8.91
N ALA A 153 7.59 13.64 8.43
CA ALA A 153 7.65 14.99 8.98
C ALA A 153 7.30 15.02 10.47
N SER A 154 6.28 14.25 10.85
CA SER A 154 5.83 14.14 12.24
C SER A 154 6.87 13.45 13.13
N GLU A 155 7.44 12.33 12.66
CA GLU A 155 8.45 11.57 13.40
C GLU A 155 9.76 12.34 13.58
N LEU A 156 10.19 13.07 12.55
CA LEU A 156 11.45 13.81 12.54
C LEU A 156 11.30 15.27 13.01
N ASN A 157 10.07 15.74 13.21
CA ASN A 157 9.74 17.17 13.42
C ASN A 157 10.35 18.07 12.33
N ASP A 158 10.27 17.61 11.06
CA ASP A 158 10.90 18.27 9.91
C ASP A 158 9.89 19.13 9.15
N LYS A 159 10.08 20.46 9.22
CA LYS A 159 9.22 21.45 8.57
C LYS A 159 9.23 21.33 7.04
N ALA A 160 10.38 21.02 6.44
CA ALA A 160 10.48 20.90 4.99
C ALA A 160 9.68 19.72 4.45
N LEU A 161 9.62 18.62 5.18
CA LEU A 161 8.79 17.47 4.82
C LEU A 161 7.29 17.79 4.94
N TYR A 162 6.87 18.60 5.95
CA TYR A 162 5.48 19.09 6.03
C TYR A 162 5.11 19.93 4.81
N GLU A 163 5.99 20.85 4.37
CA GLU A 163 5.75 21.69 3.21
C GLU A 163 5.63 20.85 1.91
N GLN A 164 6.47 19.83 1.76
CA GLN A 164 6.37 18.89 0.63
C GLN A 164 5.07 18.08 0.66
N ALA A 165 4.69 17.56 1.83
CA ALA A 165 3.43 16.84 2.02
C ALA A 165 2.23 17.72 1.66
N TYR A 166 2.21 18.97 2.16
CA TYR A 166 1.17 19.94 1.83
C TYR A 166 1.07 20.21 0.33
N THR A 167 2.20 20.42 -0.33
CA THR A 167 2.24 20.72 -1.77
C THR A 167 1.63 19.59 -2.59
N LEU A 168 2.02 18.34 -2.32
CA LEU A 168 1.49 17.19 -3.03
C LEU A 168 0.00 16.96 -2.73
N ALA A 169 -0.41 17.08 -1.48
CA ALA A 169 -1.82 16.95 -1.10
C ALA A 169 -2.67 18.02 -1.78
N LYS A 170 -2.18 19.26 -1.81
CA LYS A 170 -2.85 20.37 -2.49
C LYS A 170 -2.96 20.14 -3.99
N GLU A 171 -1.94 19.59 -4.65
CA GLU A 171 -2.01 19.24 -6.06
C GLU A 171 -3.10 18.18 -6.35
N VAL A 172 -3.26 17.18 -5.47
CA VAL A 172 -4.32 16.16 -5.61
C VAL A 172 -5.70 16.81 -5.45
N ILE A 173 -5.86 17.73 -4.48
CA ILE A 173 -7.13 18.41 -4.23
C ILE A 173 -7.49 19.35 -5.36
N ASP A 174 -6.55 20.18 -5.81
CA ASP A 174 -6.82 21.25 -6.77
C ASP A 174 -6.95 20.74 -8.22
N ASN A 175 -6.24 19.68 -8.57
CA ASN A 175 -6.08 19.23 -9.96
C ASN A 175 -6.55 17.77 -10.19
N GLY A 176 -6.80 17.02 -9.13
CA GLY A 176 -7.29 15.64 -9.22
C GLY A 176 -8.78 15.59 -9.60
N PRO A 177 -9.26 14.48 -10.18
CA PRO A 177 -10.66 14.30 -10.56
C PRO A 177 -11.53 13.85 -9.38
N PHE A 178 -11.14 14.18 -8.14
CA PHE A 178 -11.77 13.68 -6.91
C PHE A 178 -12.69 14.72 -6.30
N GLU A 179 -13.75 14.27 -5.67
CA GLU A 179 -14.74 15.10 -4.99
C GLU A 179 -15.23 14.38 -3.74
N LEU A 180 -15.44 15.12 -2.64
CA LEU A 180 -16.11 14.57 -1.47
C LEU A 180 -17.58 14.27 -1.79
N SER A 181 -18.05 13.11 -1.36
CA SER A 181 -19.47 12.75 -1.50
C SER A 181 -20.33 13.67 -0.65
N LYS A 182 -21.49 14.03 -1.18
CA LYS A 182 -22.47 14.83 -0.44
C LYS A 182 -23.21 14.02 0.63
N ASP A 183 -23.26 12.71 0.44
CA ASP A 183 -23.90 11.77 1.35
C ASP A 183 -22.86 10.74 1.82
N PHE A 184 -22.59 10.76 3.11
CA PHE A 184 -21.62 9.86 3.74
C PHE A 184 -22.00 8.39 3.57
N ALA A 185 -23.29 8.05 3.64
CA ALA A 185 -23.75 6.67 3.48
C ALA A 185 -23.44 6.12 2.08
N SER A 186 -23.56 6.95 1.05
CA SER A 186 -23.32 6.54 -0.35
C SER A 186 -21.86 6.14 -0.63
N VAL A 187 -20.93 6.56 0.20
CA VAL A 187 -19.51 6.16 0.08
C VAL A 187 -19.34 4.65 0.30
N PHE A 188 -20.21 4.06 1.12
CA PHE A 188 -20.15 2.65 1.52
C PHE A 188 -21.15 1.76 0.77
N ASP A 189 -21.93 2.32 -0.15
CA ASP A 189 -22.86 1.54 -0.97
C ASP A 189 -22.09 0.59 -1.89
N MET A 190 -22.52 -0.67 -1.97
CA MET A 190 -21.91 -1.67 -2.85
C MET A 190 -21.89 -1.25 -4.32
N GLU A 191 -22.90 -0.49 -4.77
CA GLU A 191 -22.99 0.03 -6.14
C GLU A 191 -21.93 1.11 -6.44
N ASN A 192 -21.39 1.76 -5.41
CA ASN A 192 -20.35 2.77 -5.50
C ASN A 192 -18.96 2.25 -5.08
N SER A 193 -18.86 0.99 -4.70
CA SER A 193 -17.64 0.42 -4.13
C SER A 193 -16.56 0.11 -5.17
N ASP A 194 -16.90 0.07 -6.46
CA ASP A 194 -15.98 -0.25 -7.56
C ASP A 194 -15.01 0.88 -7.93
N GLY A 195 -15.04 2.00 -7.20
CA GLY A 195 -14.19 3.16 -7.44
C GLY A 195 -14.50 3.94 -8.72
N ASN A 196 -15.27 3.38 -9.66
CA ASN A 196 -15.64 4.06 -10.90
C ASN A 196 -16.75 5.09 -10.67
N GLY A 197 -17.65 4.81 -9.72
CA GLY A 197 -18.73 5.72 -9.32
C GLY A 197 -18.38 6.62 -8.14
N ASN A 198 -17.44 6.21 -7.30
CA ASN A 198 -17.09 6.92 -6.07
C ASN A 198 -15.88 7.83 -6.28
N LYS A 199 -16.14 9.11 -6.42
CA LYS A 199 -15.09 10.13 -6.64
C LYS A 199 -14.23 10.42 -5.39
N GLU A 200 -14.58 9.93 -4.20
CA GLU A 200 -13.73 10.05 -3.02
C GLU A 200 -12.56 9.07 -3.04
N VAL A 201 -12.67 7.98 -3.80
CA VAL A 201 -11.68 6.93 -3.82
C VAL A 201 -10.56 7.28 -4.79
N ILE A 202 -9.35 7.48 -4.26
CA ILE A 202 -8.16 7.78 -5.06
C ILE A 202 -7.54 6.49 -5.62
N TRP A 203 -7.48 5.45 -4.81
CA TRP A 203 -6.99 4.13 -5.17
C TRP A 203 -7.57 3.08 -4.22
N TYR A 204 -7.87 1.91 -4.75
CA TYR A 204 -8.44 0.79 -4.00
C TYR A 204 -7.90 -0.54 -4.48
N ILE A 205 -8.01 -1.54 -3.64
CA ILE A 205 -7.76 -2.93 -3.99
C ILE A 205 -9.10 -3.54 -4.35
N ASP A 206 -9.23 -3.97 -5.60
CA ASP A 206 -10.48 -4.54 -6.11
C ASP A 206 -10.63 -6.00 -5.67
N TYR A 207 -11.72 -6.27 -4.97
CA TYR A 207 -12.15 -7.61 -4.58
C TYR A 207 -13.41 -7.95 -5.37
N SER A 208 -13.31 -8.84 -6.34
CA SER A 208 -14.43 -9.26 -7.19
C SER A 208 -14.98 -10.61 -6.78
N SER A 209 -16.26 -10.67 -6.48
CA SER A 209 -16.98 -11.93 -6.24
C SER A 209 -17.03 -12.85 -7.48
N THR A 210 -16.93 -12.26 -8.68
CA THR A 210 -17.00 -12.99 -9.96
C THR A 210 -15.73 -13.83 -10.21
N ASN A 211 -14.58 -13.40 -9.67
CA ASN A 211 -13.29 -14.05 -9.88
C ASN A 211 -12.75 -14.75 -8.62
N GLN A 212 -13.60 -14.99 -7.62
CA GLN A 212 -13.20 -15.52 -6.30
C GLN A 212 -12.13 -14.67 -5.60
N LEU A 213 -12.01 -13.40 -5.97
CA LEU A 213 -11.11 -12.42 -5.36
C LEU A 213 -11.84 -11.61 -4.28
N TYR A 214 -12.72 -12.26 -3.52
CA TYR A 214 -13.40 -11.62 -2.40
C TYR A 214 -12.55 -11.70 -1.13
N ASN A 215 -12.68 -10.70 -0.28
CA ASN A 215 -12.00 -10.67 1.00
C ASN A 215 -12.73 -11.56 2.01
N GLN A 216 -12.32 -12.83 2.11
CA GLN A 216 -12.89 -13.79 3.05
C GLN A 216 -12.74 -13.35 4.52
N GLU A 217 -11.73 -12.53 4.82
CA GLU A 217 -11.50 -12.07 6.19
C GLU A 217 -12.58 -11.07 6.63
N MET A 218 -13.00 -10.15 5.75
CA MET A 218 -14.11 -9.24 6.07
C MET A 218 -15.43 -9.96 6.24
N ASP A 219 -15.74 -10.95 5.41
CA ASP A 219 -16.95 -11.77 5.54
C ASP A 219 -16.99 -12.54 6.86
N ASN A 220 -15.86 -13.09 7.29
CA ASN A 220 -15.77 -13.79 8.56
C ASN A 220 -15.94 -12.87 9.78
N ASP A 221 -15.43 -11.65 9.70
CA ASP A 221 -15.51 -10.69 10.81
C ASP A 221 -16.91 -10.06 10.93
N ILE A 222 -17.58 -9.80 9.81
CA ILE A 222 -18.93 -9.20 9.79
C ILE A 222 -20.01 -10.23 10.14
N ILE A 223 -19.92 -11.45 9.63
CA ILE A 223 -20.93 -12.50 9.87
C ILE A 223 -20.84 -13.04 11.30
N ARG A 224 -19.65 -13.11 11.90
CA ARG A 224 -19.48 -13.56 13.29
C ARG A 224 -19.88 -12.53 14.35
N SER A 225 -19.99 -11.26 14.01
CA SER A 225 -20.43 -10.21 14.94
C SER A 225 -21.94 -10.04 15.04
N GLY A 226 -22.72 -10.75 14.21
CA GLY A 226 -24.18 -10.68 14.13
C GLY A 226 -24.95 -11.89 14.71
N GLY A 227 -24.32 -12.72 15.54
CA GLY A 227 -24.91 -13.87 16.22
C GLY A 227 -25.12 -13.64 17.72
#